data_e6e5a83b8b5583099dd33087814004ba
#
_entry.id   e6e5a83b8b5583099dd33087814004ba
#
_cell.length_a   1.000
_cell.length_b   1.000
_cell.length_c   1.000
_cell.angle_alpha   90.00
_cell.angle_beta   90.00
_cell.angle_gamma   90.00
#
_symmetry.space_group_name_H-M   'P 1'
#
loop_
_entity.id
_entity.type
_entity.pdbx_description
1 polymer ?
#
loop_
_entity_poly.entity_id
_entity_poly.type
_entity_poly.pdbx_seq_one_letter_code
_entity_poly.pdbx_strand_id
1 'polypeptide(L)'
;MIKISKRNGSSLKTTLYYVRLKTYDNNQLFELEDATAVDTSKTHASLAKIVADELLQVSVHHRNIKLDQWVLEPNSLHALISVEEDRPNLEVKGKPRSLTSFIAALKAATAKRINLMRNQPGSSVWQRSYNEQRVEDEMMLMRLRKKLSESEHVVIAG
;
A
#
# COMPACT_ATOMS: atom_id res chain seq x y z
N MET A 1 -14.02 -9.48 -6.20
CA MET A 1 -15.33 -8.81 -6.39
C MET A 1 -15.19 -7.75 -7.48
N ILE A 2 -16.10 -7.77 -8.42
CA ILE A 2 -16.09 -6.81 -9.54
C ILE A 2 -17.39 -6.02 -9.52
N LYS A 3 -17.27 -4.70 -9.52
CA LYS A 3 -18.41 -3.80 -9.63
C LYS A 3 -18.31 -3.02 -10.93
N ILE A 4 -19.41 -2.88 -11.64
CA ILE A 4 -19.48 -2.12 -12.88
C ILE A 4 -20.35 -0.90 -12.63
N SER A 5 -19.81 0.28 -12.89
CA SER A 5 -20.52 1.53 -12.79
C SER A 5 -20.43 2.28 -14.12
N LYS A 6 -21.41 3.14 -14.37
CA LYS A 6 -21.40 4.01 -15.55
C LYS A 6 -21.07 5.43 -15.13
N ARG A 7 -20.11 6.03 -15.80
CA ARG A 7 -19.75 7.44 -15.60
C ARG A 7 -19.61 8.09 -16.99
N ASN A 8 -20.35 9.17 -17.24
CA ASN A 8 -20.33 9.90 -18.50
C ASN A 8 -20.57 9.00 -19.74
N GLY A 9 -21.50 8.05 -19.62
CA GLY A 9 -21.84 7.15 -20.71
C GLY A 9 -20.89 5.99 -20.97
N SER A 10 -19.76 5.92 -20.27
CA SER A 10 -18.84 4.79 -20.36
C SER A 10 -18.98 3.88 -19.14
N SER A 11 -18.80 2.57 -19.35
CA SER A 11 -18.82 1.59 -18.27
C SER A 11 -17.44 1.48 -17.64
N LEU A 12 -17.35 1.71 -16.31
CA LEU A 12 -16.14 1.52 -15.56
C LEU A 12 -16.22 0.22 -14.77
N LYS A 13 -15.18 -0.56 -14.85
CA LYS A 13 -15.03 -1.80 -14.10
C LYS A 13 -14.20 -1.52 -12.85
N THR A 14 -14.74 -1.83 -11.68
CA THR A 14 -14.05 -1.67 -10.40
C THR A 14 -13.67 -3.05 -9.87
N THR A 15 -12.40 -3.24 -9.58
CA THR A 15 -11.87 -4.47 -9.00
C THR A 15 -11.11 -4.15 -7.73
N LEU A 16 -11.32 -4.95 -6.68
CA LEU A 16 -10.57 -4.81 -5.44
C LEU A 16 -9.39 -5.78 -5.41
N TYR A 17 -8.27 -5.28 -4.92
CA TYR A 17 -7.05 -6.07 -4.74
C TYR A 17 -6.57 -5.95 -3.31
N TYR A 18 -6.11 -7.06 -2.77
CA TYR A 18 -5.33 -7.08 -1.55
C TYR A 18 -3.86 -7.05 -1.94
N VAL A 19 -3.16 -6.00 -1.53
CA VAL A 19 -1.77 -5.74 -1.91
C VAL A 19 -0.89 -5.78 -0.68
N ARG A 20 0.27 -6.38 -0.82
CA ARG A 20 1.26 -6.46 0.24
C ARG A 20 2.63 -6.06 -0.30
N LEU A 21 3.21 -5.03 0.33
CA LEU A 21 4.57 -4.60 0.07
C LEU A 21 5.44 -4.97 1.25
N LYS A 22 6.52 -5.69 0.99
CA LYS A 22 7.48 -6.08 2.02
C LYS A 22 8.72 -5.21 1.95
N THR A 23 9.30 -4.90 3.09
CA THR A 23 10.59 -4.19 3.15
C THR A 23 11.71 -5.06 2.61
N TYR A 24 12.77 -4.39 2.11
CA TYR A 24 13.97 -5.06 1.66
C TYR A 24 14.58 -5.85 2.82
N ASP A 25 14.93 -7.10 2.55
CA ASP A 25 15.54 -8.02 3.52
C ASP A 25 14.70 -8.20 4.81
N ASN A 26 13.39 -8.00 4.71
CA ASN A 26 12.46 -8.07 5.83
C ASN A 26 12.85 -7.18 7.03
N ASN A 27 13.56 -6.09 6.77
CA ASN A 27 13.96 -5.13 7.80
C ASN A 27 12.73 -4.55 8.51
N GLN A 28 12.78 -4.52 9.83
CA GLN A 28 11.68 -3.96 10.64
C GLN A 28 11.81 -2.45 10.75
N LEU A 29 11.64 -1.76 9.61
CA LEU A 29 11.81 -0.31 9.51
C LEU A 29 10.76 0.48 10.29
N PHE A 30 9.60 -0.11 10.50
CA PHE A 30 8.44 0.56 11.09
C PHE A 30 8.11 0.00 12.46
N GLU A 31 9.03 -0.72 13.07
CA GLU A 31 8.81 -1.34 14.37
C GLU A 31 8.53 -0.30 15.44
N LEU A 32 7.48 -0.56 16.23
CA LEU A 32 7.23 0.21 17.45
C LEU A 32 8.18 -0.31 18.52
N GLU A 33 9.11 0.53 18.92
CA GLU A 33 10.07 0.13 19.92
C GLU A 33 9.53 0.25 21.33
N ASP A 34 10.13 -0.56 22.19
CA ASP A 34 9.93 -0.51 23.62
C ASP A 34 10.27 0.88 24.15
N ALA A 35 9.47 1.38 25.11
CA ALA A 35 9.59 2.72 25.68
C ALA A 35 10.96 3.04 26.29
N THR A 36 11.85 2.04 26.40
CA THR A 36 13.21 2.21 26.93
C THR A 36 14.24 2.62 25.87
N ALA A 37 13.90 2.52 24.57
CA ALA A 37 14.81 2.87 23.48
C ALA A 37 14.44 4.24 22.90
N VAL A 38 14.92 5.28 23.53
CA VAL A 38 14.44 6.67 23.32
C VAL A 38 14.71 7.22 21.91
N ASP A 39 15.82 6.84 21.27
CA ASP A 39 16.21 7.46 20.00
C ASP A 39 15.73 6.71 18.76
N THR A 40 15.63 5.41 18.82
CA THR A 40 15.24 4.56 17.67
C THR A 40 13.73 4.58 17.45
N SER A 41 12.91 4.68 18.50
CA SER A 41 11.46 4.70 18.39
C SER A 41 10.95 5.95 17.63
N LYS A 42 11.61 7.11 17.81
CA LYS A 42 11.26 8.33 17.08
C LYS A 42 11.55 8.18 15.59
N THR A 43 12.66 7.57 15.24
CA THR A 43 13.02 7.33 13.83
C THR A 43 12.03 6.38 13.17
N HIS A 44 11.70 5.26 13.82
CA HIS A 44 10.75 4.30 13.27
C HIS A 44 9.35 4.88 13.14
N ALA A 45 8.89 5.67 14.11
CA ALA A 45 7.61 6.36 14.03
C ALA A 45 7.60 7.38 12.89
N SER A 46 8.72 8.08 12.65
CA SER A 46 8.86 9.02 11.54
C SER A 46 8.86 8.32 10.19
N LEU A 47 9.52 7.16 10.08
CA LEU A 47 9.50 6.36 8.85
C LEU A 47 8.09 5.85 8.55
N ALA A 48 7.37 5.40 9.58
CA ALA A 48 5.98 4.97 9.44
C ALA A 48 5.09 6.11 8.94
N LYS A 49 5.28 7.31 9.48
CA LYS A 49 4.54 8.50 9.04
C LYS A 49 4.81 8.84 7.58
N ILE A 50 6.04 8.68 7.13
CA ILE A 50 6.40 8.91 5.72
C ILE A 50 5.57 8.00 4.82
N VAL A 51 5.47 6.71 5.17
CA VAL A 51 4.69 5.76 4.38
C VAL A 51 3.22 6.17 4.36
N ALA A 52 2.65 6.52 5.51
CA ALA A 52 1.25 6.96 5.60
C ALA A 52 1.00 8.21 4.77
N ASP A 53 1.85 9.22 4.90
CA ASP A 53 1.72 10.48 4.16
C ASP A 53 1.79 10.25 2.64
N GLU A 54 2.77 9.47 2.18
CA GLU A 54 2.94 9.21 0.75
C GLU A 54 1.85 8.32 0.18
N LEU A 55 1.36 7.36 0.96
CA LEU A 55 0.25 6.52 0.52
C LEU A 55 -0.98 7.38 0.20
N LEU A 56 -1.30 8.33 1.07
CA LEU A 56 -2.42 9.24 0.86
C LEU A 56 -2.15 10.22 -0.30
N GLN A 57 -0.96 10.78 -0.38
CA GLN A 57 -0.58 11.71 -1.45
C GLN A 57 -0.61 11.04 -2.82
N VAL A 58 -0.01 9.87 -2.94
CA VAL A 58 0.05 9.15 -4.22
C VAL A 58 -1.34 8.72 -4.65
N SER A 59 -2.21 8.32 -3.70
CA SER A 59 -3.59 7.92 -4.03
C SER A 59 -4.40 9.09 -4.62
N VAL A 60 -4.18 10.30 -4.15
CA VAL A 60 -4.87 11.49 -4.68
C VAL A 60 -4.51 11.75 -6.14
N HIS A 61 -3.27 11.45 -6.53
CA HIS A 61 -2.79 11.68 -7.90
C HIS A 61 -3.11 10.53 -8.88
N HIS A 62 -3.71 9.47 -8.41
CA HIS A 62 -4.10 8.32 -9.23
C HIS A 62 -5.61 8.18 -9.22
N ARG A 63 -6.29 8.74 -10.23
CA ARG A 63 -7.76 8.79 -10.31
C ARG A 63 -8.44 7.43 -10.22
N ASN A 64 -7.76 6.42 -10.76
CA ASN A 64 -8.32 5.07 -10.85
C ASN A 64 -8.12 4.26 -9.58
N ILE A 65 -7.44 4.83 -8.58
CA ILE A 65 -7.09 4.13 -7.35
C ILE A 65 -7.84 4.75 -6.18
N LYS A 66 -8.47 3.89 -5.38
CA LYS A 66 -9.06 4.27 -4.10
C LYS A 66 -8.61 3.32 -3.02
N LEU A 67 -8.19 3.86 -1.90
CA LEU A 67 -7.83 3.07 -0.74
C LEU A 67 -9.09 2.70 0.02
N ASP A 68 -9.28 1.40 0.28
CA ASP A 68 -10.36 0.92 1.12
C ASP A 68 -9.90 0.90 2.58
N GLN A 69 -8.90 0.10 2.87
CA GLN A 69 -8.35 -0.05 4.21
C GLN A 69 -6.88 -0.45 4.08
N TRP A 70 -6.04 0.02 4.98
CA TRP A 70 -4.64 -0.35 4.98
C TRP A 70 -4.07 -0.36 6.40
N VAL A 71 -3.03 -1.16 6.59
CA VAL A 71 -2.28 -1.21 7.85
C VAL A 71 -0.80 -1.27 7.53
N LEU A 72 0.01 -0.69 8.40
CA LEU A 72 1.45 -0.78 8.32
C LEU A 72 1.96 -1.63 9.46
N GLU A 73 2.56 -2.75 9.12
CA GLU A 73 3.24 -3.65 10.08
C GLU A 73 4.73 -3.31 10.11
N PRO A 74 5.50 -3.83 11.08
CA PRO A 74 6.92 -3.46 11.21
C PRO A 74 7.74 -3.63 9.93
N ASN A 75 7.43 -4.63 9.10
CA ASN A 75 8.20 -4.93 7.89
C ASN A 75 7.36 -5.02 6.62
N SER A 76 6.12 -4.52 6.65
CA SER A 76 5.25 -4.64 5.48
C SER A 76 4.08 -3.67 5.52
N LEU A 77 3.62 -3.30 4.35
CA LEU A 77 2.39 -2.53 4.15
C LEU A 77 1.34 -3.45 3.52
N HIS A 78 0.16 -3.48 4.11
CA HIS A 78 -0.98 -4.25 3.60
C HIS A 78 -2.10 -3.28 3.26
N ALA A 79 -2.68 -3.40 2.09
CA ALA A 79 -3.74 -2.49 1.66
C ALA A 79 -4.79 -3.20 0.82
N LEU A 80 -6.05 -2.82 1.04
CA LEU A 80 -7.14 -3.12 0.12
C LEU A 80 -7.32 -1.92 -0.79
N ILE A 81 -7.15 -2.15 -2.09
CA ILE A 81 -7.13 -1.10 -3.10
C ILE A 81 -8.18 -1.38 -4.16
N SER A 82 -9.03 -0.39 -4.39
CA SER A 82 -10.03 -0.43 -5.46
C SER A 82 -9.43 0.21 -6.71
N VAL A 83 -9.49 -0.52 -7.81
CA VAL A 83 -8.97 -0.08 -9.10
C VAL A 83 -10.13 0.04 -10.07
N GLU A 84 -10.35 1.26 -10.59
CA GLU A 84 -11.34 1.52 -11.64
C GLU A 84 -10.65 1.59 -13.00
N GLU A 85 -11.12 0.80 -13.94
CA GLU A 85 -10.58 0.80 -15.29
C GLU A 85 -11.70 0.74 -16.32
N ASP A 86 -11.61 1.60 -17.33
CA ASP A 86 -12.50 1.58 -18.48
C ASP A 86 -12.04 0.60 -19.57
N ARG A 87 -10.79 0.12 -19.46
CA ARG A 87 -10.18 -0.86 -20.36
C ARG A 87 -9.60 -2.02 -19.54
N PRO A 88 -10.40 -3.06 -19.32
CA PRO A 88 -10.00 -4.15 -18.41
C PRO A 88 -8.81 -4.99 -18.87
N ASN A 89 -8.38 -4.84 -20.12
CA ASN A 89 -7.29 -5.65 -20.67
C ASN A 89 -5.91 -4.99 -20.63
N LEU A 90 -5.78 -3.83 -19.98
CA LEU A 90 -4.48 -3.18 -19.83
C LEU A 90 -3.75 -3.76 -18.63
N GLU A 91 -2.88 -4.71 -18.91
CA GLU A 91 -2.08 -5.40 -17.89
C GLU A 91 -0.59 -5.25 -18.18
N VAL A 92 0.21 -5.21 -17.11
CA VAL A 92 1.67 -5.30 -17.18
C VAL A 92 2.08 -6.52 -16.37
N LYS A 93 2.65 -7.53 -17.04
CA LYS A 93 3.06 -8.80 -16.42
C LYS A 93 1.93 -9.46 -15.63
N GLY A 94 0.71 -9.48 -16.19
CA GLY A 94 -0.46 -10.08 -15.55
C GLY A 94 -1.10 -9.25 -14.44
N LYS A 95 -0.61 -8.03 -14.19
CA LYS A 95 -1.13 -7.14 -13.16
C LYS A 95 -1.79 -5.91 -13.79
N PRO A 96 -2.83 -5.32 -13.16
CA PRO A 96 -3.44 -4.10 -13.68
C PRO A 96 -2.41 -2.98 -13.79
N ARG A 97 -2.40 -2.31 -14.93
CA ARG A 97 -1.44 -1.24 -15.20
C ARG A 97 -1.55 -0.09 -14.19
N SER A 98 -2.78 0.31 -13.86
CA SER A 98 -3.01 1.39 -12.89
C SER A 98 -2.45 1.04 -11.52
N LEU A 99 -2.65 -0.21 -11.09
CA LEU A 99 -2.13 -0.68 -9.81
C LEU A 99 -0.61 -0.72 -9.81
N THR A 100 -0.01 -1.24 -10.88
CA THR A 100 1.45 -1.29 -11.02
C THR A 100 2.06 0.11 -10.99
N SER A 101 1.48 1.07 -11.69
CA SER A 101 1.93 2.46 -11.68
C SER A 101 1.82 3.10 -10.30
N PHE A 102 0.71 2.85 -9.61
CA PHE A 102 0.49 3.34 -8.26
C PHE A 102 1.55 2.81 -7.30
N ILE A 103 1.80 1.50 -7.32
CA ILE A 103 2.78 0.86 -6.44
C ILE A 103 4.20 1.37 -6.74
N ALA A 104 4.54 1.53 -8.02
CA ALA A 104 5.86 2.07 -8.39
C ALA A 104 6.05 3.50 -7.86
N ALA A 105 5.04 4.35 -8.00
CA ALA A 105 5.09 5.72 -7.50
C ALA A 105 5.21 5.75 -5.98
N LEU A 106 4.45 4.91 -5.29
CA LEU A 106 4.49 4.81 -3.84
C LEU A 106 5.87 4.37 -3.34
N LYS A 107 6.43 3.33 -3.95
CA LYS A 107 7.77 2.84 -3.60
C LYS A 107 8.83 3.91 -3.80
N ALA A 108 8.79 4.61 -4.93
CA ALA A 108 9.77 5.65 -5.25
C ALA A 108 9.68 6.82 -4.26
N ALA A 109 8.47 7.31 -3.99
CA ALA A 109 8.26 8.45 -3.10
C ALA A 109 8.66 8.13 -1.66
N THR A 110 8.25 6.96 -1.16
CA THR A 110 8.59 6.55 0.21
C THR A 110 10.07 6.27 0.38
N ALA A 111 10.69 5.58 -0.57
CA ALA A 111 12.11 5.26 -0.50
C ALA A 111 12.97 6.51 -0.48
N LYS A 112 12.64 7.50 -1.29
CA LYS A 112 13.37 8.77 -1.33
C LYS A 112 13.36 9.46 0.03
N ARG A 113 12.18 9.60 0.64
CA ARG A 113 12.02 10.28 1.93
C ARG A 113 12.63 9.47 3.07
N ILE A 114 12.43 8.16 3.08
CA ILE A 114 12.99 7.26 4.09
C ILE A 114 14.52 7.32 4.06
N ASN A 115 15.10 7.25 2.88
CA ASN A 115 16.56 7.27 2.74
C ASN A 115 17.17 8.62 3.11
N LEU A 116 16.46 9.73 2.87
CA LEU A 116 16.90 11.04 3.35
C LEU A 116 16.91 11.08 4.87
N MET A 117 15.87 10.57 5.51
CA MET A 117 15.75 10.59 6.98
C MET A 117 16.81 9.73 7.65
N ARG A 118 17.08 8.55 7.11
CA ARG A 118 18.10 7.65 7.67
C ARG A 118 19.51 7.88 7.14
N ASN A 119 19.66 8.92 6.32
CA ASN A 119 20.95 9.32 5.72
C ASN A 119 21.62 8.17 4.94
N GLN A 120 20.83 7.46 4.14
CA GLN A 120 21.29 6.34 3.31
C GLN A 120 20.76 6.48 1.89
N PRO A 121 21.19 7.53 1.15
CA PRO A 121 20.68 7.72 -0.21
C PRO A 121 21.00 6.53 -1.11
N GLY A 122 20.01 6.13 -1.91
CA GLY A 122 20.15 5.00 -2.82
C GLY A 122 19.99 3.62 -2.21
N SER A 123 19.80 3.51 -0.89
CA SER A 123 19.57 2.22 -0.25
C SER A 123 18.23 1.62 -0.64
N SER A 124 18.17 0.29 -0.67
CA SER A 124 16.91 -0.42 -0.91
C SER A 124 16.00 -0.32 0.31
N VAL A 125 14.74 0.04 0.08
CA VAL A 125 13.70 0.13 1.12
C VAL A 125 12.70 -1.00 0.99
N TRP A 126 12.25 -1.28 -0.23
CA TRP A 126 11.23 -2.27 -0.54
C TRP A 126 11.80 -3.42 -1.35
N GLN A 127 11.16 -4.59 -1.24
CA GLN A 127 11.44 -5.69 -2.16
C GLN A 127 11.02 -5.28 -3.58
N ARG A 128 11.67 -5.83 -4.59
CA ARG A 128 11.43 -5.49 -6.00
C ARG A 128 10.00 -5.70 -6.45
N SER A 129 9.44 -6.83 -6.08
CA SER A 129 8.08 -7.18 -6.46
C SER A 129 7.11 -6.82 -5.33
N TYR A 130 5.83 -6.95 -5.62
CA TYR A 130 4.79 -6.88 -4.61
C TYR A 130 3.82 -8.03 -4.84
N ASN A 131 3.13 -8.43 -3.78
CA ASN A 131 2.10 -9.45 -3.87
C ASN A 131 0.75 -8.77 -4.04
N GLU A 132 -0.07 -9.26 -4.97
CA GLU A 132 -1.44 -8.81 -5.12
C GLU A 132 -2.36 -10.01 -5.25
N GLN A 133 -3.56 -9.86 -4.73
CA GLN A 133 -4.59 -10.89 -4.79
C GLN A 133 -5.92 -10.21 -5.07
N ARG A 134 -6.58 -10.63 -6.14
CA ARG A 134 -7.90 -10.11 -6.44
C ARG A 134 -8.90 -10.59 -5.41
N VAL A 135 -9.73 -9.67 -4.93
CA VAL A 135 -10.82 -10.00 -4.01
C VAL A 135 -11.99 -10.55 -4.83
N GLU A 136 -12.28 -11.83 -4.65
CA GLU A 136 -13.23 -12.55 -5.53
C GLU A 136 -14.69 -12.37 -5.11
N ASP A 137 -14.97 -12.21 -3.82
CA ASP A 137 -16.35 -12.12 -3.32
C ASP A 137 -16.43 -11.33 -2.02
N GLU A 138 -17.66 -11.10 -1.56
CA GLU A 138 -17.95 -10.35 -0.33
C GLU A 138 -17.40 -11.04 0.93
N MET A 139 -17.42 -12.35 0.98
CA MET A 139 -16.91 -13.09 2.14
C MET A 139 -15.41 -12.90 2.29
N MET A 140 -14.67 -12.96 1.18
CA MET A 140 -13.25 -12.71 1.17
C MET A 140 -12.95 -11.28 1.61
N LEU A 141 -13.71 -10.30 1.12
CA LEU A 141 -13.56 -8.92 1.49
C LEU A 141 -13.76 -8.70 2.99
N MET A 142 -14.80 -9.29 3.55
CA MET A 142 -15.07 -9.20 4.97
C MET A 142 -13.94 -9.81 5.81
N ARG A 143 -13.44 -10.96 5.40
CA ARG A 143 -12.31 -11.61 6.09
C ARG A 143 -11.05 -10.77 6.05
N LEU A 144 -10.74 -10.16 4.90
CA LEU A 144 -9.57 -9.31 4.75
C LEU A 144 -9.70 -8.03 5.58
N ARG A 145 -10.85 -7.40 5.57
CA ARG A 145 -11.11 -6.21 6.40
C ARG A 145 -10.94 -6.52 7.89
N LYS A 146 -11.48 -7.66 8.32
CA LYS A 146 -11.34 -8.11 9.71
C LYS A 146 -9.87 -8.37 10.05
N LYS A 147 -9.16 -9.09 9.19
CA LYS A 147 -7.73 -9.38 9.38
C LYS A 147 -6.92 -8.08 9.52
N LEU A 148 -7.18 -7.09 8.67
CA LEU A 148 -6.47 -5.82 8.72
C LEU A 148 -6.77 -5.03 9.99
N SER A 149 -8.03 -5.06 10.45
CA SER A 149 -8.41 -4.33 11.67
C SER A 149 -7.88 -4.98 12.94
N GLU A 150 -7.61 -6.29 12.92
CA GLU A 150 -7.11 -7.04 14.08
C GLU A 150 -5.59 -7.17 14.13
N SER A 151 -4.89 -6.81 13.05
CA SER A 151 -3.43 -6.90 12.98
C SER A 151 -2.74 -6.01 14.01
N GLU A 152 -1.66 -6.49 14.60
CA GLU A 152 -0.72 -5.61 15.28
C GLU A 152 -0.08 -4.72 14.24
N HIS A 153 -0.25 -3.41 14.40
CA HIS A 153 0.17 -2.47 13.38
C HIS A 153 0.81 -1.24 13.99
N VAL A 154 1.66 -0.60 13.20
CA VAL A 154 2.35 0.62 13.59
C VAL A 154 1.46 1.84 13.36
N VAL A 155 0.76 1.87 12.22
CA VAL A 155 -0.14 2.97 11.86
C VAL A 155 -1.43 2.37 11.31
N ILE A 156 -2.57 2.83 11.85
CA ILE A 156 -3.88 2.49 11.32
C ILE A 156 -4.38 3.68 10.49
N ALA A 157 -4.84 3.41 9.27
CA ALA A 157 -5.62 4.35 8.50
C ALA A 157 -7.08 3.96 8.62
N GLY A 158 -7.81 4.77 9.30
CA GLY A 158 -9.25 4.56 9.46
C GLY A 158 -10.04 5.31 8.43
#